data_96590df2adc3927550378e026e021932
#
_entry.id   96590df2adc3927550378e026e021932
#
_cell.length_a   1.000
_cell.length_b   1.000
_cell.length_c   1.000
_cell.angle_alpha   90.00
_cell.angle_beta   90.00
_cell.angle_gamma   90.00
#
_symmetry.space_group_name_H-M   'P 1'
#
loop_
_entity.id
_entity.type
_entity.pdbx_description
1 polymer ?
#
loop_
_entity_poly.entity_id
_entity_poly.type
_entity_poly.pdbx_seq_one_letter_code
_entity_poly.pdbx_strand_id
1 'polypeptide(L)'
;MDIIRRNYNIDRKESLIKLIKDYKKFKPVVFYSLYEHNSNSLSWKETQCEIVQIEVDYEIFYDVLKAELEKYKDNYIKIGSFTASSNITGLLLDVDKIASIMHEANGFAFFDYAAAAPYLQIDVNNPLPDDYRQLLGFCKLTNEEKKRTFKDGMFFSPHKFIGGPNTPGVLITHDRIYRNQLKPTQPGGGTVNYVYTNFIDYIQDVELKEESGTPNIIGGIRLGLMTSIRQKIPHRFIIEKDEYYINLFLKELENIPNIYILHDKLLKNKVHVPVFSFMISFGDKFLHPNYICALLNDLFGIQSRPGCSCAPNYGRFLLGYNKVENDYQILESLIIEGFEIFRPGYLRLNLPYFYPQFIIEYVIKAIKFICQNGHLLLGLYYYDITSGKFWHYGNQGISQTLNFFDFSSNSIGKEDLYRPPNLNVVSSKDLDKIYDEVERYVSSYNFLKKTFFLRNNEPITRRNDYQRFGEKEKSRWFCVFKDVEPLLKKLNLLVVNSMDENSDNEYKKLIEDFEAKTRQKKRDWAIQYQNVDLRRSTVIY
;
A
#
# COMPACT_ATOMS: atom_id res chain seq x y z
N MET A 1 18.60 40.00 -3.11
CA MET A 1 20.05 39.94 -2.79
C MET A 1 20.70 41.31 -2.77
N ASP A 2 20.41 42.18 -3.72
CA ASP A 2 21.09 43.50 -3.77
C ASP A 2 20.60 44.54 -2.77
N ILE A 3 19.40 44.42 -2.21
CA ILE A 3 18.91 45.29 -1.12
C ILE A 3 19.62 44.99 0.21
N ILE A 4 19.94 43.72 0.46
CA ILE A 4 20.71 43.33 1.65
C ILE A 4 22.17 43.78 1.54
N ARG A 5 22.71 43.84 0.32
CA ARG A 5 24.10 44.31 0.08
C ARG A 5 24.33 45.80 0.40
N ARG A 6 23.29 46.63 0.31
CA ARG A 6 23.42 48.10 0.44
C ARG A 6 23.28 48.62 1.86
N ASN A 7 22.69 47.85 2.79
CA ASN A 7 22.37 48.37 4.13
C ASN A 7 23.28 47.88 5.26
N TYR A 8 24.25 47.00 4.98
CA TYR A 8 25.15 46.50 6.00
C TYR A 8 26.61 46.63 5.55
N ASN A 9 27.31 47.57 6.18
CA ASN A 9 28.76 47.71 6.10
C ASN A 9 29.39 46.53 6.89
N ILE A 10 29.50 45.36 6.31
CA ILE A 10 29.90 44.15 7.00
C ILE A 10 31.20 43.63 6.35
N ASP A 11 32.18 43.34 7.18
CA ASP A 11 33.37 42.59 6.79
C ASP A 11 32.90 41.24 6.20
N ARG A 12 32.96 41.17 4.82
CA ARG A 12 32.04 40.41 3.99
C ARG A 12 32.11 38.88 4.18
N LYS A 13 33.24 38.36 4.67
CA LYS A 13 33.48 36.91 4.73
C LYS A 13 33.00 36.27 6.01
N GLU A 14 33.29 36.89 7.16
CA GLU A 14 32.88 36.36 8.47
C GLU A 14 31.39 36.47 8.70
N SER A 15 30.78 37.54 8.23
CA SER A 15 29.34 37.72 8.35
C SER A 15 28.54 36.84 7.41
N LEU A 16 29.05 36.53 6.22
CA LEU A 16 28.43 35.58 5.33
C LEU A 16 28.50 34.14 5.92
N ILE A 17 29.64 33.79 6.51
CA ILE A 17 29.83 32.51 7.21
C ILE A 17 28.89 32.41 8.41
N LYS A 18 28.75 33.48 9.19
CA LYS A 18 27.81 33.54 10.32
C LYS A 18 26.37 33.43 9.84
N LEU A 19 25.99 34.16 8.78
CA LEU A 19 24.64 34.09 8.19
C LEU A 19 24.32 32.69 7.64
N ILE A 20 25.30 32.04 7.01
CA ILE A 20 25.13 30.66 6.51
C ILE A 20 25.01 29.67 7.68
N LYS A 21 25.81 29.84 8.76
CA LYS A 21 25.70 29.02 9.96
C LYS A 21 24.37 29.23 10.66
N ASP A 22 23.92 30.47 10.80
CA ASP A 22 22.64 30.81 11.41
C ASP A 22 21.49 30.29 10.55
N TYR A 23 21.56 30.43 9.22
CA TYR A 23 20.58 29.86 8.29
C TYR A 23 20.46 28.33 8.41
N LYS A 24 21.59 27.62 8.44
CA LYS A 24 21.60 26.17 8.64
C LYS A 24 20.97 25.75 9.96
N LYS A 25 21.22 26.53 11.02
CA LYS A 25 20.67 26.28 12.36
C LYS A 25 19.15 26.51 12.41
N PHE A 26 18.63 27.48 11.64
CA PHE A 26 17.20 27.79 11.55
C PHE A 26 16.46 26.98 10.49
N LYS A 27 17.16 26.27 9.60
CA LYS A 27 16.52 25.43 8.59
C LYS A 27 15.79 24.28 9.28
N PRO A 28 14.47 24.12 9.06
CA PRO A 28 13.74 22.99 9.63
C PRO A 28 14.28 21.65 9.10
N VAL A 29 14.34 20.66 9.97
CA VAL A 29 14.72 19.29 9.62
C VAL A 29 13.54 18.37 9.86
N VAL A 30 13.19 17.59 8.85
CA VAL A 30 12.07 16.64 8.90
C VAL A 30 12.57 15.21 8.89
N PHE A 31 12.17 14.45 9.89
CA PHE A 31 12.46 13.02 10.04
C PHE A 31 11.22 12.21 9.69
N TYR A 32 11.36 11.23 8.82
CA TYR A 32 10.30 10.26 8.53
C TYR A 32 10.87 8.87 8.24
N SER A 33 10.01 7.85 8.34
CA SER A 33 10.43 6.46 8.18
C SER A 33 10.45 5.99 6.72
N LEU A 34 11.04 4.82 6.48
CA LEU A 34 10.94 4.09 5.21
C LEU A 34 9.48 3.73 4.88
N TYR A 35 8.62 3.58 5.89
CA TYR A 35 7.26 3.04 5.77
C TYR A 35 6.21 4.04 5.30
N GLU A 36 6.61 5.28 5.00
CA GLU A 36 5.68 6.38 4.72
C GLU A 36 4.93 6.22 3.40
N HIS A 37 3.65 6.58 3.45
CA HIS A 37 2.87 6.80 2.25
C HIS A 37 3.31 8.10 1.54
N ASN A 38 3.20 8.15 0.21
CA ASN A 38 3.55 9.32 -0.60
C ASN A 38 2.89 10.62 -0.11
N SER A 39 1.66 10.55 0.39
CA SER A 39 0.95 11.72 0.91
C SER A 39 1.67 12.39 2.10
N ASN A 40 2.41 11.61 2.89
CA ASN A 40 3.25 12.17 3.95
C ASN A 40 4.62 12.60 3.40
N SER A 41 5.35 11.71 2.73
CA SER A 41 6.73 11.96 2.32
C SER A 41 6.88 13.06 1.26
N LEU A 42 6.00 13.09 0.23
CA LEU A 42 6.12 14.08 -0.86
C LEU A 42 5.82 15.49 -0.37
N SER A 43 4.84 15.66 0.53
CA SER A 43 4.51 16.98 1.08
C SER A 43 5.74 17.66 1.70
N TRP A 44 6.59 16.88 2.38
CA TRP A 44 7.82 17.39 2.98
C TRP A 44 8.93 17.60 1.95
N LYS A 45 9.07 16.71 0.95
CA LYS A 45 10.08 16.83 -0.12
C LYS A 45 9.91 18.10 -0.96
N GLU A 46 8.68 18.57 -1.12
CA GLU A 46 8.38 19.83 -1.84
C GLU A 46 8.57 21.09 -0.98
N THR A 47 8.96 20.94 0.28
CA THR A 47 9.33 22.08 1.14
C THR A 47 10.82 22.41 1.04
N GLN A 48 11.21 23.53 1.65
CA GLN A 48 12.63 23.89 1.79
C GLN A 48 13.31 23.26 3.02
N CYS A 49 12.64 22.30 3.68
CA CYS A 49 13.19 21.58 4.83
C CYS A 49 14.36 20.68 4.42
N GLU A 50 15.23 20.40 5.35
CA GLU A 50 16.16 19.29 5.23
C GLU A 50 15.41 17.99 5.55
N ILE A 51 15.63 16.95 4.75
CA ILE A 51 14.91 15.69 4.88
C ILE A 51 15.87 14.60 5.35
N VAL A 52 15.50 13.93 6.42
CA VAL A 52 16.19 12.75 6.95
C VAL A 52 15.22 11.56 6.90
N GLN A 53 15.38 10.71 5.90
CA GLN A 53 14.64 9.46 5.81
C GLN A 53 15.36 8.36 6.58
N ILE A 54 14.68 7.71 7.52
CA ILE A 54 15.20 6.58 8.31
C ILE A 54 14.95 5.29 7.51
N GLU A 55 15.97 4.86 6.77
CA GLU A 55 15.89 3.68 5.87
C GLU A 55 16.43 2.42 6.54
N VAL A 56 15.81 2.01 7.64
CA VAL A 56 16.23 0.83 8.39
C VAL A 56 15.03 -0.06 8.71
N ASP A 57 15.31 -1.31 9.04
CA ASP A 57 14.28 -2.24 9.48
C ASP A 57 13.73 -1.85 10.87
N TYR A 58 12.54 -2.34 11.17
CA TYR A 58 11.80 -2.06 12.39
C TYR A 58 12.62 -2.27 13.67
N GLU A 59 13.44 -3.31 13.71
CA GLU A 59 14.16 -3.71 14.93
C GLU A 59 15.16 -2.68 15.44
N ILE A 60 15.78 -1.91 14.52
CA ILE A 60 16.78 -0.89 14.87
C ILE A 60 16.27 0.54 14.68
N PHE A 61 15.00 0.68 14.27
CA PHE A 61 14.42 1.97 13.89
C PHE A 61 14.55 3.04 14.98
N TYR A 62 14.19 2.70 16.22
CA TYR A 62 14.18 3.69 17.32
C TYR A 62 15.58 4.15 17.71
N ASP A 63 16.57 3.26 17.65
CA ASP A 63 17.96 3.58 17.97
C ASP A 63 18.58 4.45 16.88
N VAL A 64 18.29 4.16 15.61
CA VAL A 64 18.73 4.97 14.48
C VAL A 64 18.06 6.34 14.51
N LEU A 65 16.77 6.44 14.82
CA LEU A 65 16.07 7.72 14.98
C LEU A 65 16.76 8.60 16.05
N LYS A 66 17.09 8.04 17.21
CA LYS A 66 17.83 8.77 18.26
C LYS A 66 19.21 9.24 17.78
N ALA A 67 19.95 8.36 17.10
CA ALA A 67 21.27 8.69 16.59
C ALA A 67 21.23 9.80 15.52
N GLU A 68 20.21 9.77 14.65
CA GLU A 68 20.02 10.83 13.66
C GLU A 68 19.62 12.16 14.31
N LEU A 69 18.71 12.14 15.28
CA LEU A 69 18.32 13.37 16.03
C LEU A 69 19.48 14.03 16.74
N GLU A 70 20.45 13.27 17.27
CA GLU A 70 21.65 13.81 17.92
C GLU A 70 22.53 14.61 16.95
N LYS A 71 22.58 14.22 15.66
CA LYS A 71 23.32 14.98 14.63
C LYS A 71 22.76 16.40 14.43
N TYR A 72 21.48 16.58 14.71
CA TYR A 72 20.73 17.83 14.54
C TYR A 72 20.35 18.50 15.86
N LYS A 73 21.06 18.20 16.96
CA LYS A 73 20.75 18.73 18.28
C LYS A 73 20.72 20.26 18.34
N ASP A 74 21.55 20.92 17.52
CA ASP A 74 21.65 22.37 17.45
C ASP A 74 20.61 23.04 16.55
N ASN A 75 19.80 22.26 15.80
CA ASN A 75 18.73 22.80 14.98
C ASN A 75 17.52 23.18 15.83
N TYR A 76 16.94 24.37 15.58
CA TYR A 76 15.81 24.88 16.36
C TYR A 76 14.49 24.18 16.05
N ILE A 77 14.29 23.76 14.81
CA ILE A 77 13.04 23.15 14.36
C ILE A 77 13.33 21.73 13.86
N LYS A 78 12.91 20.74 14.63
CA LYS A 78 12.93 19.33 14.31
C LYS A 78 11.50 18.82 14.24
N ILE A 79 11.14 18.19 13.14
CA ILE A 79 9.79 17.68 12.88
C ILE A 79 9.90 16.19 12.60
N GLY A 80 9.24 15.37 13.39
CA GLY A 80 9.01 13.97 13.09
C GLY A 80 7.63 13.81 12.41
N SER A 81 7.57 13.15 11.26
CA SER A 81 6.32 12.85 10.57
C SER A 81 6.29 11.38 10.18
N PHE A 82 5.61 10.57 10.99
CA PHE A 82 5.70 9.12 10.92
C PHE A 82 4.34 8.45 10.73
N THR A 83 4.30 7.39 9.93
CA THR A 83 3.10 6.57 9.85
C THR A 83 2.91 5.73 11.11
N ALA A 84 1.66 5.57 11.57
CA ALA A 84 1.34 4.65 12.66
C ALA A 84 1.27 3.19 12.17
N SER A 85 1.00 2.99 10.87
CA SER A 85 0.99 1.67 10.25
C SER A 85 1.34 1.74 8.77
N SER A 86 2.17 0.80 8.33
CA SER A 86 2.46 0.63 6.90
C SER A 86 1.20 0.25 6.12
N ASN A 87 0.93 0.96 5.05
CA ASN A 87 -0.16 0.63 4.12
C ASN A 87 0.17 -0.55 3.19
N ILE A 88 1.39 -1.08 3.23
CA ILE A 88 1.82 -2.23 2.43
C ILE A 88 1.74 -3.53 3.23
N THR A 89 2.30 -3.55 4.42
CA THR A 89 2.42 -4.76 5.24
C THR A 89 1.53 -4.75 6.48
N GLY A 90 0.91 -3.61 6.80
CA GLY A 90 0.15 -3.45 8.03
C GLY A 90 1.00 -3.29 9.29
N LEU A 91 2.34 -3.36 9.19
CA LEU A 91 3.25 -3.23 10.33
C LEU A 91 2.94 -1.97 11.14
N LEU A 92 2.85 -2.12 12.46
CA LEU A 92 2.61 -1.03 13.40
C LEU A 92 3.90 -0.44 13.91
N LEU A 93 3.98 0.89 13.98
CA LEU A 93 5.02 1.63 14.69
C LEU A 93 4.50 2.08 16.07
N ASP A 94 5.36 2.02 17.07
CA ASP A 94 5.05 2.53 18.41
C ASP A 94 5.11 4.05 18.45
N VAL A 95 3.98 4.68 18.14
CA VAL A 95 3.85 6.15 18.03
C VAL A 95 4.13 6.86 19.35
N ASP A 96 3.78 6.24 20.50
CA ASP A 96 4.07 6.81 21.82
C ASP A 96 5.59 6.87 22.07
N LYS A 97 6.30 5.81 21.68
CA LYS A 97 7.76 5.76 21.78
C LYS A 97 8.42 6.79 20.87
N ILE A 98 7.93 6.89 19.62
CA ILE A 98 8.44 7.90 18.67
C ILE A 98 8.19 9.31 19.20
N ALA A 99 6.99 9.62 19.68
CA ALA A 99 6.67 10.93 20.24
C ALA A 99 7.61 11.26 21.41
N SER A 100 7.83 10.31 22.32
CA SER A 100 8.76 10.51 23.45
C SER A 100 10.19 10.80 22.98
N ILE A 101 10.68 10.09 21.96
CA ILE A 101 12.03 10.33 21.40
C ILE A 101 12.12 11.71 20.74
N MET A 102 11.11 12.11 19.97
CA MET A 102 11.07 13.43 19.32
C MET A 102 11.05 14.56 20.34
N HIS A 103 10.21 14.45 21.38
CA HIS A 103 10.11 15.48 22.43
C HIS A 103 11.35 15.53 23.32
N GLU A 104 12.03 14.41 23.55
CA GLU A 104 13.32 14.39 24.25
C GLU A 104 14.37 15.22 23.49
N ALA A 105 14.31 15.19 22.17
CA ALA A 105 15.16 15.99 21.30
C ALA A 105 14.62 17.43 21.05
N ASN A 106 13.59 17.89 21.77
CA ASN A 106 12.88 19.16 21.56
C ASN A 106 12.32 19.31 20.12
N GLY A 107 11.83 18.23 19.54
CA GLY A 107 11.16 18.20 18.24
C GLY A 107 9.63 18.19 18.35
N PHE A 108 8.97 18.25 17.20
CA PHE A 108 7.53 18.06 17.04
C PHE A 108 7.27 16.65 16.53
N ALA A 109 6.16 16.03 16.95
CA ALA A 109 5.77 14.67 16.60
C ALA A 109 4.42 14.63 15.91
N PHE A 110 4.41 14.39 14.59
CA PHE A 110 3.21 14.24 13.75
C PHE A 110 3.07 12.80 13.28
N PHE A 111 1.81 12.33 13.16
CA PHE A 111 1.52 10.94 12.83
C PHE A 111 0.45 10.78 11.75
N ASP A 112 0.76 9.97 10.74
CA ASP A 112 -0.18 9.48 9.74
C ASP A 112 -0.88 8.21 10.25
N TYR A 113 -2.15 8.36 10.62
CA TYR A 113 -2.99 7.26 11.04
C TYR A 113 -3.89 6.72 9.93
N ALA A 114 -3.69 7.12 8.67
CA ALA A 114 -4.58 6.76 7.57
C ALA A 114 -4.80 5.25 7.38
N ALA A 115 -3.80 4.42 7.68
CA ALA A 115 -3.94 2.96 7.63
C ALA A 115 -4.36 2.36 8.98
N ALA A 116 -4.01 2.99 10.09
CA ALA A 116 -4.19 2.48 11.45
C ALA A 116 -5.52 2.88 12.11
N ALA A 117 -6.05 4.07 11.79
CA ALA A 117 -7.20 4.63 12.49
C ALA A 117 -8.47 3.75 12.50
N PRO A 118 -8.79 2.97 11.44
CA PRO A 118 -9.94 2.06 11.49
C PRO A 118 -9.82 0.95 12.54
N TYR A 119 -8.60 0.61 12.96
CA TYR A 119 -8.28 -0.57 13.77
C TYR A 119 -7.88 -0.23 15.21
N LEU A 120 -7.04 0.79 15.38
CA LEU A 120 -6.39 1.07 16.66
C LEU A 120 -7.18 2.04 17.55
N GLN A 121 -6.93 1.94 18.85
CA GLN A 121 -7.22 3.01 19.79
C GLN A 121 -6.23 4.15 19.56
N ILE A 122 -6.72 5.37 19.63
CA ILE A 122 -5.91 6.57 19.47
C ILE A 122 -6.15 7.47 20.67
N ASP A 123 -5.08 7.90 21.33
CA ASP A 123 -5.10 8.97 22.32
C ASP A 123 -4.04 10.00 21.91
N VAL A 124 -4.47 11.25 21.71
CA VAL A 124 -3.59 12.32 21.26
C VAL A 124 -2.76 12.89 22.41
N ASN A 125 -3.32 12.89 23.62
CA ASN A 125 -2.72 13.56 24.77
C ASN A 125 -1.96 12.63 25.71
N ASN A 126 -2.39 11.36 25.78
CA ASN A 126 -1.86 10.39 26.74
C ASN A 126 -1.23 9.18 26.03
N PRO A 127 -0.35 8.44 26.70
CA PRO A 127 0.09 7.14 26.19
C PRO A 127 -1.08 6.16 26.16
N LEU A 128 -1.01 5.22 25.25
CA LEU A 128 -1.91 4.08 25.27
C LEU A 128 -1.77 3.30 26.59
N PRO A 129 -2.86 2.72 27.15
CA PRO A 129 -2.81 1.90 28.35
C PRO A 129 -1.77 0.76 28.24
N ASP A 130 -1.08 0.45 29.33
CA ASP A 130 0.00 -0.53 29.33
C ASP A 130 -0.45 -1.93 28.87
N ASP A 131 -1.66 -2.36 29.22
CA ASP A 131 -2.27 -3.61 28.77
C ASP A 131 -2.60 -3.61 27.27
N TYR A 132 -3.05 -2.49 26.74
CA TYR A 132 -3.31 -2.34 25.32
C TYR A 132 -1.99 -2.28 24.51
N ARG A 133 -0.96 -1.60 25.02
CA ARG A 133 0.39 -1.61 24.44
C ARG A 133 0.97 -3.02 24.37
N GLN A 134 0.79 -3.81 25.45
CA GLN A 134 1.21 -5.21 25.48
C GLN A 134 0.46 -6.04 24.43
N LEU A 135 -0.84 -5.83 24.26
CA LEU A 135 -1.64 -6.48 23.22
C LEU A 135 -1.10 -6.17 21.81
N LEU A 136 -0.61 -4.94 21.57
CA LEU A 136 0.04 -4.55 20.31
C LEU A 136 1.51 -4.99 20.20
N GLY A 137 2.04 -5.73 21.17
CA GLY A 137 3.44 -6.17 21.18
C GLY A 137 4.45 -5.06 21.43
N PHE A 138 4.03 -3.91 21.98
CA PHE A 138 4.89 -2.78 22.31
C PHE A 138 5.48 -2.91 23.72
N CYS A 139 6.71 -2.44 23.88
CA CYS A 139 7.34 -2.39 25.19
C CYS A 139 6.65 -1.40 26.13
N LYS A 140 6.72 -1.68 27.44
CA LYS A 140 6.28 -0.76 28.46
C LYS A 140 7.14 0.50 28.43
N LEU A 141 6.50 1.67 28.56
CA LEU A 141 7.17 2.95 28.66
C LEU A 141 7.57 3.24 30.11
N THR A 142 8.71 3.88 30.28
CA THR A 142 9.12 4.45 31.58
C THR A 142 8.22 5.64 31.95
N ASN A 143 8.22 6.02 33.23
CA ASN A 143 7.45 7.19 33.68
C ASN A 143 7.87 8.49 32.99
N GLU A 144 9.15 8.65 32.65
CA GLU A 144 9.64 9.83 31.94
C GLU A 144 9.20 9.81 30.45
N GLU A 145 9.19 8.66 29.80
CA GLU A 145 8.68 8.54 28.44
C GLU A 145 7.18 8.86 28.40
N LYS A 146 6.41 8.37 29.35
CA LYS A 146 4.95 8.62 29.43
C LYS A 146 4.59 10.11 29.49
N LYS A 147 5.43 10.96 30.05
CA LYS A 147 5.21 12.41 30.10
C LYS A 147 5.36 13.10 28.73
N ARG A 148 5.96 12.43 27.77
CA ARG A 148 6.34 13.00 26.46
C ARG A 148 5.67 12.29 25.27
N THR A 149 4.57 11.56 25.49
CA THR A 149 3.89 10.76 24.46
C THR A 149 2.80 11.50 23.70
N PHE A 150 2.44 12.72 24.09
CA PHE A 150 1.43 13.49 23.39
C PHE A 150 1.86 13.73 21.92
N LYS A 151 0.87 13.83 21.01
CA LYS A 151 1.10 14.05 19.58
C LYS A 151 0.87 15.52 19.27
N ASP A 152 1.82 16.17 18.59
CA ASP A 152 1.66 17.55 18.13
C ASP A 152 0.63 17.65 17.03
N GLY A 153 0.52 16.59 16.23
CA GLY A 153 -0.51 16.47 15.24
C GLY A 153 -0.70 15.03 14.79
N MET A 154 -1.90 14.74 14.36
CA MET A 154 -2.22 13.50 13.67
C MET A 154 -3.21 13.77 12.55
N PHE A 155 -3.13 12.98 11.50
CA PHE A 155 -4.05 13.05 10.38
C PHE A 155 -4.44 11.66 9.91
N PHE A 156 -5.65 11.55 9.39
CA PHE A 156 -6.15 10.28 8.88
C PHE A 156 -7.24 10.47 7.82
N SER A 157 -7.57 9.37 7.16
CA SER A 157 -8.51 9.29 6.05
C SER A 157 -9.77 8.53 6.46
N PRO A 158 -10.83 9.20 6.93
CA PRO A 158 -12.04 8.54 7.41
C PRO A 158 -12.77 7.71 6.35
N HIS A 159 -12.51 7.96 5.06
CA HIS A 159 -13.08 7.15 3.98
C HIS A 159 -12.66 5.66 4.04
N LYS A 160 -11.65 5.33 4.85
CA LYS A 160 -11.21 3.94 5.10
C LYS A 160 -11.99 3.23 6.22
N PHE A 161 -12.82 3.93 6.96
CA PHE A 161 -13.71 3.33 7.96
C PHE A 161 -14.95 2.73 7.29
N ILE A 162 -15.65 1.85 8.01
CA ILE A 162 -16.95 1.33 7.56
C ILE A 162 -17.92 2.49 7.36
N GLY A 163 -18.51 2.60 6.17
CA GLY A 163 -19.42 3.69 5.81
C GLY A 163 -18.75 5.02 5.48
N GLY A 164 -17.42 5.08 5.42
CA GLY A 164 -16.63 6.29 5.27
C GLY A 164 -16.50 6.95 3.88
N PRO A 165 -16.83 6.33 2.72
CA PRO A 165 -16.67 7.01 1.43
C PRO A 165 -17.30 8.39 1.39
N ASN A 166 -16.59 9.36 0.76
CA ASN A 166 -16.94 10.79 0.66
C ASN A 166 -16.90 11.57 1.99
N THR A 167 -16.25 11.07 3.02
CA THR A 167 -15.93 11.86 4.22
C THR A 167 -14.72 12.75 3.96
N PRO A 168 -14.62 13.93 4.60
CA PRO A 168 -13.42 14.77 4.56
C PRO A 168 -12.25 14.07 5.27
N GLY A 169 -11.02 14.46 4.95
CA GLY A 169 -9.84 14.14 5.77
C GLY A 169 -9.92 14.84 7.12
N VAL A 170 -9.23 14.30 8.11
CA VAL A 170 -9.16 14.88 9.46
C VAL A 170 -7.73 15.19 9.82
N LEU A 171 -7.49 16.40 10.30
CA LEU A 171 -6.26 16.85 10.93
C LEU A 171 -6.58 17.28 12.36
N ILE A 172 -5.91 16.70 13.34
CA ILE A 172 -5.98 17.08 14.76
C ILE A 172 -4.60 17.57 15.15
N THR A 173 -4.50 18.76 15.70
CA THR A 173 -3.21 19.35 16.09
C THR A 173 -3.29 19.97 17.47
N HIS A 174 -2.15 20.03 18.14
CA HIS A 174 -2.01 20.75 19.38
C HIS A 174 -1.96 22.27 19.12
N ASP A 175 -2.59 23.08 19.98
CA ASP A 175 -2.67 24.55 19.87
C ASP A 175 -1.32 25.26 19.76
N ARG A 176 -0.26 24.67 20.34
CA ARG A 176 1.10 25.23 20.30
C ARG A 176 1.64 25.44 18.87
N ILE A 177 1.10 24.72 17.87
CA ILE A 177 1.49 24.85 16.46
C ILE A 177 1.03 26.20 15.90
N TYR A 178 -0.08 26.75 16.41
CA TYR A 178 -0.72 27.96 15.86
C TYR A 178 -0.52 29.21 16.72
N ARG A 179 0.23 29.13 17.82
CA ARG A 179 0.33 30.23 18.82
C ARG A 179 0.65 31.61 18.26
N ASN A 180 1.41 31.68 17.17
CA ASN A 180 1.84 32.94 16.57
C ASN A 180 1.30 33.12 15.16
N GLN A 181 0.28 32.38 14.79
CA GLN A 181 -0.26 32.45 13.43
C GLN A 181 -1.20 33.65 13.27
N LEU A 182 -0.78 34.61 12.48
CA LEU A 182 -1.54 35.85 12.24
C LEU A 182 -2.57 35.66 11.11
N LYS A 183 -2.29 34.82 10.14
CA LYS A 183 -3.13 34.57 8.96
C LYS A 183 -3.31 33.08 8.72
N PRO A 184 -4.41 32.64 8.06
CA PRO A 184 -4.63 31.25 7.72
C PRO A 184 -3.60 30.76 6.70
N THR A 185 -3.40 29.44 6.67
CA THR A 185 -2.56 28.77 5.67
C THR A 185 -3.14 28.97 4.27
N GLN A 186 -4.47 28.89 4.14
CA GLN A 186 -5.22 29.17 2.91
C GLN A 186 -6.31 30.21 3.17
N PRO A 187 -6.07 31.49 2.88
CA PRO A 187 -7.08 32.53 3.05
C PRO A 187 -8.23 32.38 2.04
N GLY A 188 -9.45 32.64 2.49
CA GLY A 188 -10.65 32.54 1.66
C GLY A 188 -11.91 32.96 2.38
N GLY A 189 -13.07 32.73 1.76
CA GLY A 189 -14.36 32.98 2.39
C GLY A 189 -14.51 32.18 3.68
N GLY A 190 -15.11 32.78 4.70
CA GLY A 190 -15.30 32.18 6.02
C GLY A 190 -14.11 32.31 6.97
N THR A 191 -12.95 32.80 6.52
CA THR A 191 -11.74 32.94 7.37
C THR A 191 -11.53 34.35 7.88
N VAL A 192 -12.38 35.31 7.53
CA VAL A 192 -12.26 36.74 7.82
C VAL A 192 -13.46 37.29 8.57
N ASN A 193 -13.23 38.20 9.51
CA ASN A 193 -14.29 39.04 10.06
C ASN A 193 -14.68 40.15 9.06
N TYR A 194 -13.65 40.80 8.48
CA TYR A 194 -13.87 41.88 7.51
C TYR A 194 -12.63 42.09 6.62
N VAL A 195 -12.87 42.51 5.40
CA VAL A 195 -11.83 42.94 4.46
C VAL A 195 -11.90 44.45 4.28
N TYR A 196 -10.90 45.15 4.80
CA TYR A 196 -10.75 46.59 4.65
C TYR A 196 -9.97 46.92 3.39
N THR A 197 -9.94 48.19 3.01
CA THR A 197 -9.19 48.63 1.82
C THR A 197 -7.69 48.34 1.92
N ASN A 198 -7.10 48.45 3.13
CA ASN A 198 -5.66 48.37 3.35
C ASN A 198 -5.23 47.21 4.22
N PHE A 199 -6.12 46.46 4.85
CA PHE A 199 -5.81 45.31 5.67
C PHE A 199 -6.96 44.30 5.72
N ILE A 200 -6.66 43.09 6.17
CA ILE A 200 -7.61 41.98 6.34
C ILE A 200 -7.67 41.65 7.83
N ASP A 201 -8.89 41.62 8.35
CA ASP A 201 -9.17 41.18 9.72
C ASP A 201 -9.61 39.70 9.71
N TYR A 202 -8.71 38.82 10.12
CA TYR A 202 -8.95 37.38 10.17
C TYR A 202 -9.62 36.96 11.48
N ILE A 203 -10.45 35.92 11.40
CA ILE A 203 -11.10 35.28 12.55
C ILE A 203 -10.00 34.78 13.52
N GLN A 204 -10.25 34.95 14.82
CA GLN A 204 -9.30 34.52 15.86
C GLN A 204 -9.36 33.02 16.15
N ASP A 205 -10.54 32.42 16.01
CA ASP A 205 -10.72 30.98 16.16
C ASP A 205 -9.87 30.24 15.10
N VAL A 206 -9.02 29.34 15.55
CA VAL A 206 -8.03 28.66 14.70
C VAL A 206 -8.71 27.67 13.75
N GLU A 207 -9.71 26.94 14.23
CA GLU A 207 -10.41 25.94 13.42
C GLU A 207 -11.14 26.61 12.25
N LEU A 208 -11.92 27.66 12.55
CA LEU A 208 -12.64 28.44 11.54
C LEU A 208 -11.68 29.16 10.58
N LYS A 209 -10.57 29.68 11.11
CA LYS A 209 -9.57 30.38 10.31
C LYS A 209 -8.86 29.47 9.30
N GLU A 210 -8.58 28.21 9.67
CA GLU A 210 -7.87 27.25 8.80
C GLU A 210 -8.81 26.53 7.81
N GLU A 211 -10.13 26.63 7.98
CA GLU A 211 -11.12 26.00 7.10
C GLU A 211 -11.78 27.02 6.17
N SER A 212 -11.14 27.29 5.02
CA SER A 212 -11.65 28.26 4.04
C SER A 212 -12.73 27.68 3.13
N GLY A 213 -13.77 28.48 2.84
CA GLY A 213 -14.90 28.09 2.02
C GLY A 213 -15.96 27.30 2.78
N THR A 214 -16.98 26.81 2.06
CA THR A 214 -18.04 25.97 2.64
C THR A 214 -17.51 24.54 2.84
N PRO A 215 -17.51 24.00 4.08
CA PRO A 215 -17.03 22.65 4.33
C PRO A 215 -17.95 21.59 3.71
N ASN A 216 -17.44 20.36 3.58
CA ASN A 216 -18.25 19.21 3.17
C ASN A 216 -19.22 18.79 4.28
N ILE A 217 -20.34 19.48 4.41
CA ILE A 217 -21.31 19.32 5.50
C ILE A 217 -21.83 17.88 5.58
N ILE A 218 -22.26 17.31 4.45
CA ILE A 218 -22.79 15.92 4.40
C ILE A 218 -21.69 14.91 4.74
N GLY A 219 -20.48 15.13 4.25
CA GLY A 219 -19.32 14.31 4.62
C GLY A 219 -18.98 14.40 6.11
N GLY A 220 -19.11 15.59 6.71
CA GLY A 220 -18.94 15.80 8.17
C GLY A 220 -19.97 15.05 9.00
N ILE A 221 -21.25 15.09 8.61
CA ILE A 221 -22.32 14.31 9.27
C ILE A 221 -22.02 12.82 9.16
N ARG A 222 -21.63 12.35 7.97
CA ARG A 222 -21.24 10.94 7.76
C ARG A 222 -20.05 10.54 8.63
N LEU A 223 -19.04 11.42 8.73
CA LEU A 223 -17.88 11.22 9.61
C LEU A 223 -18.32 11.01 11.06
N GLY A 224 -19.20 11.86 11.59
CA GLY A 224 -19.75 11.72 12.95
C GLY A 224 -20.46 10.38 13.17
N LEU A 225 -21.31 9.97 12.22
CA LEU A 225 -22.03 8.70 12.30
C LEU A 225 -21.09 7.48 12.29
N MET A 226 -20.13 7.43 11.36
CA MET A 226 -19.20 6.30 11.27
C MET A 226 -18.26 6.24 12.48
N THR A 227 -17.80 7.38 13.00
CA THR A 227 -16.98 7.43 14.22
C THR A 227 -17.79 6.89 15.41
N SER A 228 -19.08 7.27 15.52
CA SER A 228 -19.97 6.74 16.55
C SER A 228 -20.16 5.22 16.43
N ILE A 229 -20.26 4.67 15.21
CA ILE A 229 -20.31 3.22 14.98
C ILE A 229 -19.01 2.57 15.44
N ARG A 230 -17.87 3.13 15.02
CA ARG A 230 -16.53 2.61 15.35
C ARG A 230 -16.29 2.59 16.87
N GLN A 231 -16.70 3.62 17.59
CA GLN A 231 -16.57 3.70 19.06
C GLN A 231 -17.35 2.62 19.81
N LYS A 232 -18.45 2.10 19.24
CA LYS A 232 -19.23 1.01 19.83
C LYS A 232 -18.55 -0.35 19.73
N ILE A 233 -17.51 -0.49 18.89
CA ILE A 233 -16.76 -1.74 18.72
C ILE A 233 -15.54 -1.68 19.63
N PRO A 234 -15.40 -2.58 20.63
CA PRO A 234 -14.24 -2.58 21.53
C PRO A 234 -12.93 -2.76 20.74
N HIS A 235 -11.94 -1.92 21.02
CA HIS A 235 -10.63 -2.00 20.34
C HIS A 235 -9.97 -3.36 20.53
N ARG A 236 -10.08 -3.94 21.72
CA ARG A 236 -9.55 -5.27 22.03
C ARG A 236 -10.15 -6.35 21.12
N PHE A 237 -11.48 -6.30 20.93
CA PHE A 237 -12.15 -7.24 20.01
C PHE A 237 -11.61 -7.14 18.58
N ILE A 238 -11.35 -5.91 18.10
CA ILE A 238 -10.80 -5.71 16.75
C ILE A 238 -9.41 -6.35 16.63
N ILE A 239 -8.52 -6.06 17.58
CA ILE A 239 -7.15 -6.58 17.54
C ILE A 239 -7.13 -8.12 17.64
N GLU A 240 -7.88 -8.70 18.58
CA GLU A 240 -7.96 -10.16 18.74
C GLU A 240 -8.54 -10.85 17.50
N LYS A 241 -9.53 -10.23 16.84
CA LYS A 241 -10.16 -10.74 15.63
C LYS A 241 -9.24 -10.63 14.41
N ASP A 242 -8.58 -9.49 14.26
CA ASP A 242 -7.61 -9.26 13.19
C ASP A 242 -6.41 -10.21 13.35
N GLU A 243 -5.87 -10.38 14.57
CA GLU A 243 -4.79 -11.32 14.86
C GLU A 243 -5.18 -12.76 14.50
N TYR A 244 -6.40 -13.17 14.82
CA TYR A 244 -6.91 -14.49 14.43
C TYR A 244 -6.89 -14.66 12.91
N TYR A 245 -7.37 -13.67 12.14
CA TYR A 245 -7.40 -13.74 10.67
C TYR A 245 -6.01 -13.66 10.05
N ILE A 246 -5.13 -12.87 10.63
CA ILE A 246 -3.72 -12.79 10.23
C ILE A 246 -3.05 -14.15 10.37
N ASN A 247 -3.17 -14.77 11.55
CA ASN A 247 -2.59 -16.08 11.83
C ASN A 247 -3.17 -17.17 10.91
N LEU A 248 -4.48 -17.14 10.66
CA LEU A 248 -5.14 -18.05 9.72
C LEU A 248 -4.55 -17.91 8.31
N PHE A 249 -4.46 -16.67 7.80
CA PHE A 249 -3.93 -16.37 6.47
C PHE A 249 -2.47 -16.81 6.32
N LEU A 250 -1.61 -16.44 7.27
CA LEU A 250 -0.19 -16.79 7.23
C LEU A 250 0.03 -18.29 7.30
N LYS A 251 -0.66 -19.00 8.22
CA LYS A 251 -0.57 -20.45 8.39
C LYS A 251 -1.00 -21.20 7.14
N GLU A 252 -2.12 -20.80 6.55
CA GLU A 252 -2.70 -21.48 5.39
C GLU A 252 -1.88 -21.31 4.10
N LEU A 253 -1.07 -20.25 4.01
CA LEU A 253 -0.23 -19.96 2.85
C LEU A 253 1.25 -20.29 3.07
N GLU A 254 1.67 -20.60 4.28
CA GLU A 254 3.08 -20.83 4.64
C GLU A 254 3.77 -21.90 3.79
N ASN A 255 3.07 -22.99 3.52
CA ASN A 255 3.64 -24.15 2.84
C ASN A 255 3.48 -24.11 1.32
N ILE A 256 2.90 -23.04 0.76
CA ILE A 256 2.75 -22.89 -0.68
C ILE A 256 4.08 -22.41 -1.27
N PRO A 257 4.69 -23.19 -2.18
CA PRO A 257 6.08 -22.95 -2.60
C PRO A 257 6.25 -21.71 -3.45
N ASN A 258 5.22 -21.24 -4.14
CA ASN A 258 5.30 -20.17 -5.13
C ASN A 258 4.63 -18.85 -4.71
N ILE A 259 4.18 -18.72 -3.47
CA ILE A 259 3.73 -17.45 -2.90
C ILE A 259 4.82 -16.82 -2.05
N TYR A 260 4.98 -15.51 -2.17
CA TYR A 260 5.97 -14.70 -1.46
C TYR A 260 5.23 -13.60 -0.73
N ILE A 261 4.98 -13.81 0.56
CA ILE A 261 4.38 -12.78 1.43
C ILE A 261 5.50 -11.80 1.79
N LEU A 262 5.26 -10.53 1.49
CA LEU A 262 6.27 -9.50 1.73
C LEU A 262 6.44 -9.27 3.24
N HIS A 263 7.70 -9.32 3.71
CA HIS A 263 8.08 -9.14 5.10
C HIS A 263 7.52 -10.21 6.06
N ASP A 264 7.31 -11.44 5.57
CA ASP A 264 6.67 -12.54 6.30
C ASP A 264 7.28 -12.83 7.67
N LYS A 265 8.60 -12.78 7.80
CA LYS A 265 9.30 -13.02 9.07
C LYS A 265 8.96 -12.00 10.14
N LEU A 266 8.89 -10.71 9.77
CA LEU A 266 8.54 -9.66 10.69
C LEU A 266 7.06 -9.76 11.08
N LEU A 267 6.18 -10.05 10.11
CA LEU A 267 4.74 -10.16 10.35
C LEU A 267 4.38 -11.33 11.27
N LYS A 268 5.12 -12.44 11.24
CA LYS A 268 4.93 -13.57 12.16
C LYS A 268 5.26 -13.23 13.63
N ASN A 269 6.07 -12.23 13.86
CA ASN A 269 6.61 -11.89 15.19
C ASN A 269 6.08 -10.57 15.74
N LYS A 270 5.30 -9.81 14.98
CA LYS A 270 4.79 -8.48 15.35
C LYS A 270 3.31 -8.35 15.05
N VAL A 271 2.60 -7.64 15.90
CA VAL A 271 1.20 -7.27 15.62
C VAL A 271 1.16 -6.28 14.46
N HIS A 272 0.24 -6.49 13.56
CA HIS A 272 0.01 -5.63 12.41
C HIS A 272 -1.48 -5.57 12.07
N VAL A 273 -1.90 -4.56 11.30
CA VAL A 273 -3.27 -4.54 10.78
C VAL A 273 -3.42 -5.54 9.63
N PRO A 274 -4.62 -6.05 9.32
CA PRO A 274 -4.83 -7.18 8.41
C PRO A 274 -4.65 -6.78 6.93
N VAL A 275 -3.48 -6.25 6.59
CA VAL A 275 -3.05 -5.88 5.23
C VAL A 275 -1.94 -6.82 4.80
N PHE A 276 -2.14 -7.47 3.65
CA PHE A 276 -1.20 -8.43 3.11
C PHE A 276 -0.77 -8.03 1.71
N SER A 277 0.54 -8.01 1.49
CA SER A 277 1.14 -7.83 0.17
C SER A 277 1.93 -9.07 -0.19
N PHE A 278 1.73 -9.59 -1.41
CA PHE A 278 2.40 -10.80 -1.86
C PHE A 278 2.59 -10.85 -3.37
N MET A 279 3.46 -11.74 -3.80
CA MET A 279 3.70 -12.09 -5.20
C MET A 279 3.52 -13.59 -5.39
N ILE A 280 3.18 -14.01 -6.62
CA ILE A 280 3.08 -15.42 -6.99
C ILE A 280 4.05 -15.65 -8.16
N SER A 281 4.91 -16.67 -8.06
CA SER A 281 5.85 -17.00 -9.12
C SER A 281 5.40 -18.20 -9.94
N PHE A 282 5.96 -18.29 -11.14
CA PHE A 282 5.93 -19.47 -11.98
C PHE A 282 7.29 -19.61 -12.66
N GLY A 283 7.98 -20.72 -12.40
CA GLY A 283 9.36 -20.91 -12.82
C GLY A 283 10.30 -19.83 -12.25
N ASP A 284 11.04 -19.17 -13.13
CA ASP A 284 11.98 -18.10 -12.79
C ASP A 284 11.39 -16.68 -12.79
N LYS A 285 10.09 -16.54 -13.09
CA LYS A 285 9.40 -15.26 -13.18
C LYS A 285 8.19 -15.19 -12.24
N PHE A 286 7.63 -14.00 -12.09
CA PHE A 286 6.40 -13.79 -11.33
C PHE A 286 5.20 -13.68 -12.26
N LEU A 287 4.04 -14.12 -11.81
CA LEU A 287 2.77 -13.70 -12.40
C LEU A 287 2.60 -12.20 -12.11
N HIS A 288 2.28 -11.44 -13.16
CA HIS A 288 2.14 -9.98 -13.00
C HIS A 288 1.02 -9.63 -12.02
N PRO A 289 1.22 -8.70 -11.05
CA PRO A 289 0.19 -8.39 -10.03
C PRO A 289 -1.14 -7.93 -10.64
N ASN A 290 -1.12 -7.17 -11.75
CA ASN A 290 -2.34 -6.75 -12.46
C ASN A 290 -3.09 -7.95 -13.05
N TYR A 291 -2.36 -8.97 -13.51
CA TYR A 291 -2.94 -10.22 -13.98
C TYR A 291 -3.61 -11.01 -12.84
N ILE A 292 -2.93 -11.16 -11.70
CA ILE A 292 -3.50 -11.83 -10.52
C ILE A 292 -4.75 -11.09 -10.03
N CYS A 293 -4.71 -9.74 -10.05
CA CYS A 293 -5.87 -8.91 -9.71
C CYS A 293 -7.07 -9.19 -10.65
N ALA A 294 -6.82 -9.28 -11.96
CA ALA A 294 -7.85 -9.64 -12.93
C ALA A 294 -8.41 -11.05 -12.69
N LEU A 295 -7.56 -12.04 -12.41
CA LEU A 295 -7.99 -13.40 -12.07
C LEU A 295 -8.87 -13.46 -10.82
N LEU A 296 -8.47 -12.81 -9.74
CA LEU A 296 -9.25 -12.76 -8.50
C LEU A 296 -10.62 -12.12 -8.72
N ASN A 297 -10.67 -11.04 -9.50
CA ASN A 297 -11.92 -10.38 -9.85
C ASN A 297 -12.82 -11.26 -10.75
N ASP A 298 -12.26 -11.77 -11.83
CA ASP A 298 -13.05 -12.43 -12.88
C ASP A 298 -13.54 -13.83 -12.48
N LEU A 299 -12.72 -14.56 -11.72
CA LEU A 299 -13.05 -15.93 -11.30
C LEU A 299 -13.79 -15.98 -9.95
N PHE A 300 -13.43 -15.12 -9.03
CA PHE A 300 -13.86 -15.22 -7.64
C PHE A 300 -14.59 -13.99 -7.10
N GLY A 301 -14.75 -12.92 -7.91
CA GLY A 301 -15.38 -11.67 -7.47
C GLY A 301 -14.60 -10.94 -6.36
N ILE A 302 -13.31 -11.25 -6.19
CA ILE A 302 -12.47 -10.67 -5.15
C ILE A 302 -11.74 -9.46 -5.70
N GLN A 303 -12.02 -8.29 -5.13
CA GLN A 303 -11.30 -7.06 -5.46
C GLN A 303 -10.00 -6.94 -4.66
N SER A 304 -8.90 -6.71 -5.35
CA SER A 304 -7.58 -6.51 -4.77
C SER A 304 -6.88 -5.33 -5.45
N ARG A 305 -5.76 -4.88 -4.90
CA ARG A 305 -5.02 -3.75 -5.46
C ARG A 305 -3.62 -4.18 -5.90
N PRO A 306 -3.29 -4.08 -7.19
CA PRO A 306 -1.95 -4.34 -7.70
C PRO A 306 -1.06 -3.09 -7.63
N GLY A 307 0.26 -3.27 -7.76
CA GLY A 307 1.24 -2.20 -7.90
C GLY A 307 2.02 -1.88 -6.62
N CYS A 308 2.66 -0.71 -6.55
CA CYS A 308 3.52 -0.31 -5.44
C CYS A 308 2.79 0.42 -4.29
N SER A 309 1.46 0.50 -4.33
CA SER A 309 0.58 0.98 -3.25
C SER A 309 0.91 2.38 -2.67
N CYS A 310 1.48 3.29 -3.48
CA CYS A 310 1.83 4.66 -3.08
C CYS A 310 2.83 4.77 -1.90
N ALA A 311 3.68 3.77 -1.72
CA ALA A 311 4.83 3.79 -0.80
C ALA A 311 6.04 3.17 -1.52
N PRO A 312 6.58 3.83 -2.56
CA PRO A 312 7.57 3.26 -3.47
C PRO A 312 8.88 2.91 -2.78
N ASN A 313 9.33 3.69 -1.81
CA ASN A 313 10.58 3.43 -1.09
C ASN A 313 10.50 2.10 -0.33
N TYR A 314 9.42 1.90 0.43
CA TYR A 314 9.23 0.64 1.14
C TYR A 314 8.95 -0.52 0.18
N GLY A 315 8.16 -0.31 -0.87
CA GLY A 315 7.94 -1.30 -1.91
C GLY A 315 9.25 -1.73 -2.59
N ARG A 316 10.13 -0.77 -2.95
CA ARG A 316 11.46 -1.02 -3.50
C ARG A 316 12.33 -1.83 -2.53
N PHE A 317 12.31 -1.47 -1.25
CA PHE A 317 12.99 -2.21 -0.19
C PHE A 317 12.50 -3.66 -0.11
N LEU A 318 11.18 -3.88 -0.03
CA LEU A 318 10.56 -5.20 0.05
C LEU A 318 10.80 -6.07 -1.17
N LEU A 319 10.92 -5.47 -2.36
CA LEU A 319 11.23 -6.16 -3.61
C LEU A 319 12.74 -6.35 -3.85
N GLY A 320 13.60 -5.84 -2.93
CA GLY A 320 15.05 -5.99 -2.96
C GLY A 320 15.79 -5.11 -3.95
N TYR A 321 15.12 -4.19 -4.61
CA TYR A 321 15.75 -3.30 -5.59
C TYR A 321 16.71 -2.28 -4.98
N ASN A 322 16.68 -2.08 -3.67
CA ASN A 322 17.68 -1.28 -2.96
C ASN A 322 19.10 -1.90 -2.99
N LYS A 323 19.23 -3.18 -3.38
CA LYS A 323 20.51 -3.89 -3.51
C LYS A 323 21.03 -3.95 -4.94
N VAL A 324 20.17 -3.77 -5.93
CA VAL A 324 20.44 -3.89 -7.37
C VAL A 324 20.00 -2.60 -8.06
N GLU A 325 20.69 -1.52 -7.73
CA GLU A 325 20.33 -0.17 -8.18
C GLU A 325 20.28 -0.06 -9.70
N ASN A 326 21.23 -0.68 -10.40
CA ASN A 326 21.27 -0.67 -11.87
C ASN A 326 20.02 -1.30 -12.50
N ASP A 327 19.53 -2.42 -11.94
CA ASP A 327 18.34 -3.08 -12.48
C ASP A 327 17.09 -2.23 -12.26
N TYR A 328 17.00 -1.55 -11.11
CA TYR A 328 15.90 -0.66 -10.83
C TYR A 328 15.89 0.58 -11.74
N GLN A 329 17.05 1.19 -12.00
CA GLN A 329 17.20 2.31 -12.93
C GLN A 329 16.77 1.95 -14.36
N ILE A 330 17.06 0.72 -14.80
CA ILE A 330 16.59 0.22 -16.10
C ILE A 330 15.05 0.16 -16.11
N LEU A 331 14.44 -0.36 -15.05
CA LEU A 331 12.97 -0.41 -14.96
C LEU A 331 12.35 1.00 -14.90
N GLU A 332 12.97 1.93 -14.17
CA GLU A 332 12.53 3.34 -14.12
C GLU A 332 12.57 3.98 -15.52
N SER A 333 13.65 3.77 -16.28
CA SER A 333 13.74 4.30 -17.64
C SER A 333 12.65 3.75 -18.55
N LEU A 334 12.32 2.44 -18.45
CA LEU A 334 11.23 1.83 -19.21
C LEU A 334 9.85 2.42 -18.83
N ILE A 335 9.62 2.72 -17.55
CA ILE A 335 8.39 3.35 -17.09
C ILE A 335 8.29 4.80 -17.60
N ILE A 336 9.39 5.55 -17.58
CA ILE A 336 9.46 6.92 -18.12
C ILE A 336 9.20 6.92 -19.65
N GLU A 337 9.65 5.90 -20.37
CA GLU A 337 9.34 5.68 -21.78
C GLU A 337 7.85 5.30 -22.03
N GLY A 338 7.05 5.14 -20.99
CA GLY A 338 5.62 4.80 -21.09
C GLY A 338 5.29 3.31 -21.07
N PHE A 339 6.23 2.44 -20.67
CA PHE A 339 6.01 1.00 -20.55
C PHE A 339 5.58 0.61 -19.13
N GLU A 340 4.38 0.98 -18.73
CA GLU A 340 3.85 0.76 -17.37
C GLU A 340 3.83 -0.72 -16.94
N ILE A 341 3.79 -1.66 -17.88
CA ILE A 341 3.83 -3.10 -17.58
C ILE A 341 5.13 -3.53 -16.88
N PHE A 342 6.22 -2.77 -17.03
CA PHE A 342 7.48 -3.04 -16.36
C PHE A 342 7.53 -2.54 -14.92
N ARG A 343 6.53 -1.77 -14.48
CA ARG A 343 6.48 -1.25 -13.11
C ARG A 343 6.49 -2.38 -12.09
N PRO A 344 7.53 -2.46 -11.24
CA PRO A 344 7.56 -3.46 -10.17
C PRO A 344 6.39 -3.28 -9.21
N GLY A 345 5.87 -4.40 -8.73
CA GLY A 345 4.74 -4.34 -7.82
C GLY A 345 4.39 -5.69 -7.22
N TYR A 346 3.40 -5.66 -6.37
CA TYR A 346 2.84 -6.81 -5.65
C TYR A 346 1.33 -6.69 -5.64
N LEU A 347 0.67 -7.77 -5.31
CA LEU A 347 -0.76 -7.75 -5.02
C LEU A 347 -0.96 -7.44 -3.55
N ARG A 348 -1.89 -6.53 -3.24
CA ARG A 348 -2.30 -6.21 -1.88
C ARG A 348 -3.79 -6.45 -1.68
N LEU A 349 -4.14 -7.09 -0.57
CA LEU A 349 -5.51 -7.21 -0.09
C LEU A 349 -5.60 -6.98 1.42
N ASN A 350 -6.83 -6.76 1.88
CA ASN A 350 -7.14 -6.49 3.26
C ASN A 350 -8.25 -7.45 3.74
N LEU A 351 -8.08 -8.02 4.93
CA LEU A 351 -8.98 -9.00 5.54
C LEU A 351 -9.48 -8.47 6.90
N PRO A 352 -10.35 -7.46 6.92
CA PRO A 352 -10.71 -6.76 8.13
C PRO A 352 -11.61 -7.58 9.07
N TYR A 353 -11.56 -7.27 10.38
CA TYR A 353 -12.30 -7.91 11.47
C TYR A 353 -13.81 -8.07 11.26
N PHE A 354 -14.43 -7.21 10.46
CA PHE A 354 -15.87 -7.24 10.21
C PHE A 354 -16.31 -8.23 9.14
N TYR A 355 -15.38 -8.90 8.46
CA TYR A 355 -15.74 -9.99 7.57
C TYR A 355 -16.10 -11.25 8.37
N PRO A 356 -17.15 -11.99 7.96
CA PRO A 356 -17.38 -13.34 8.48
C PRO A 356 -16.21 -14.27 8.13
N GLN A 357 -15.93 -15.23 8.99
CA GLN A 357 -14.80 -16.15 8.80
C GLN A 357 -14.85 -16.88 7.45
N PHE A 358 -16.00 -17.32 6.99
CA PHE A 358 -16.13 -18.02 5.72
C PHE A 358 -15.69 -17.18 4.50
N ILE A 359 -15.79 -15.85 4.57
CA ILE A 359 -15.25 -14.96 3.54
C ILE A 359 -13.71 -14.99 3.55
N ILE A 360 -13.08 -15.00 4.72
CA ILE A 360 -11.63 -15.09 4.84
C ILE A 360 -11.13 -16.42 4.28
N GLU A 361 -11.80 -17.53 4.64
CA GLU A 361 -11.49 -18.87 4.15
C GLU A 361 -11.66 -18.97 2.62
N TYR A 362 -12.70 -18.37 2.07
CA TYR A 362 -12.92 -18.28 0.63
C TYR A 362 -11.80 -17.52 -0.10
N VAL A 363 -11.39 -16.38 0.43
CA VAL A 363 -10.28 -15.60 -0.13
C VAL A 363 -8.98 -16.40 -0.12
N ILE A 364 -8.68 -17.08 0.99
CA ILE A 364 -7.50 -17.95 1.10
C ILE A 364 -7.57 -19.09 0.07
N LYS A 365 -8.72 -19.73 -0.07
CA LYS A 365 -8.95 -20.82 -1.03
C LYS A 365 -8.74 -20.33 -2.47
N ALA A 366 -9.25 -19.14 -2.81
CA ALA A 366 -9.05 -18.52 -4.12
C ALA A 366 -7.57 -18.21 -4.41
N ILE A 367 -6.83 -17.70 -3.43
CA ILE A 367 -5.40 -17.45 -3.58
C ILE A 367 -4.63 -18.75 -3.80
N LYS A 368 -4.94 -19.82 -3.05
CA LYS A 368 -4.34 -21.15 -3.22
C LYS A 368 -4.60 -21.67 -4.65
N PHE A 369 -5.82 -21.52 -5.13
CA PHE A 369 -6.18 -21.90 -6.50
C PHE A 369 -5.34 -21.16 -7.55
N ILE A 370 -5.16 -19.85 -7.40
CA ILE A 370 -4.34 -19.05 -8.34
C ILE A 370 -2.86 -19.45 -8.24
N CYS A 371 -2.35 -19.75 -7.07
CA CYS A 371 -0.98 -20.26 -6.91
C CYS A 371 -0.77 -21.55 -7.73
N GLN A 372 -1.76 -22.43 -7.72
CA GLN A 372 -1.71 -23.72 -8.42
C GLN A 372 -1.98 -23.61 -9.93
N ASN A 373 -2.96 -22.80 -10.32
CA ASN A 373 -3.54 -22.82 -11.67
C ASN A 373 -3.38 -21.51 -12.45
N GLY A 374 -2.97 -20.41 -11.81
CA GLY A 374 -2.97 -19.09 -12.45
C GLY A 374 -2.14 -19.03 -13.71
N HIS A 375 -1.00 -19.72 -13.77
CA HIS A 375 -0.15 -19.76 -14.94
C HIS A 375 -0.83 -20.41 -16.17
N LEU A 376 -1.76 -21.37 -15.96
CA LEU A 376 -2.49 -22.04 -17.03
C LEU A 376 -3.46 -21.09 -17.76
N LEU A 377 -3.93 -20.06 -17.07
CA LEU A 377 -4.93 -19.11 -17.57
C LEU A 377 -4.32 -17.93 -18.35
N LEU A 378 -2.98 -17.78 -18.37
CA LEU A 378 -2.30 -16.68 -19.08
C LEU A 378 -2.71 -16.59 -20.57
N GLY A 379 -3.00 -17.72 -21.21
CA GLY A 379 -3.46 -17.76 -22.60
C GLY A 379 -4.83 -17.12 -22.85
N LEU A 380 -5.64 -16.92 -21.82
CA LEU A 380 -6.96 -16.32 -21.92
C LEU A 380 -6.96 -14.80 -21.70
N TYR A 381 -5.82 -14.21 -21.34
CA TYR A 381 -5.73 -12.80 -21.03
C TYR A 381 -4.83 -12.06 -22.01
N TYR A 382 -5.32 -10.90 -22.43
CA TYR A 382 -4.53 -9.89 -23.13
C TYR A 382 -3.93 -8.93 -22.14
N TYR A 383 -2.88 -8.22 -22.56
CA TYR A 383 -2.31 -7.14 -21.79
C TYR A 383 -1.92 -5.96 -22.69
N ASP A 384 -1.89 -4.78 -22.12
CA ASP A 384 -1.40 -3.55 -22.74
C ASP A 384 -0.07 -3.13 -22.10
N ILE A 385 0.94 -2.96 -22.90
CA ILE A 385 2.29 -2.63 -22.46
C ILE A 385 2.35 -1.23 -21.83
N THR A 386 1.55 -0.30 -22.37
CA THR A 386 1.59 1.12 -21.96
C THR A 386 0.83 1.37 -20.69
N SER A 387 -0.27 0.67 -20.45
CA SER A 387 -1.08 0.82 -19.23
C SER A 387 -0.84 -0.28 -18.20
N GLY A 388 -0.16 -1.36 -18.56
CA GLY A 388 0.01 -2.54 -17.70
C GLY A 388 -1.29 -3.27 -17.38
N LYS A 389 -2.40 -2.97 -18.06
CA LYS A 389 -3.70 -3.61 -17.81
C LYS A 389 -3.75 -5.01 -18.39
N PHE A 390 -4.46 -5.90 -17.70
CA PHE A 390 -4.81 -7.24 -18.16
C PHE A 390 -6.33 -7.36 -18.23
N TRP A 391 -6.84 -8.08 -19.27
CA TRP A 391 -8.29 -8.36 -19.40
C TRP A 391 -8.50 -9.69 -20.12
N HIS A 392 -9.56 -10.37 -19.75
CA HIS A 392 -9.97 -11.63 -20.40
C HIS A 392 -10.36 -11.39 -21.87
N TYR A 393 -10.03 -12.31 -22.76
CA TYR A 393 -10.27 -12.18 -24.21
C TYR A 393 -11.77 -11.96 -24.56
N GLY A 394 -12.70 -12.51 -23.75
CA GLY A 394 -14.14 -12.32 -23.92
C GLY A 394 -14.65 -10.92 -23.56
N ASN A 395 -13.83 -10.07 -22.91
CA ASN A 395 -14.22 -8.73 -22.48
C ASN A 395 -13.81 -7.63 -23.46
N GLN A 396 -13.57 -7.98 -24.74
CA GLN A 396 -13.20 -7.00 -25.76
C GLN A 396 -14.35 -6.03 -26.04
N GLY A 397 -14.19 -4.78 -25.60
CA GLY A 397 -15.08 -3.67 -25.95
C GLY A 397 -16.31 -3.48 -25.04
N ILE A 398 -16.46 -4.28 -23.99
CA ILE A 398 -17.44 -3.96 -22.95
C ILE A 398 -16.77 -3.01 -21.95
N SER A 399 -16.66 -1.74 -22.32
CA SER A 399 -16.72 -0.67 -21.33
C SER A 399 -18.13 -0.79 -20.73
N GLN A 400 -18.30 -1.54 -19.67
CA GLN A 400 -19.47 -1.41 -18.81
C GLN A 400 -19.32 -0.05 -18.11
N THR A 401 -19.63 1.01 -18.84
CA THR A 401 -20.14 2.21 -18.23
C THR A 401 -21.42 1.76 -17.56
N LEU A 402 -21.32 1.50 -16.25
CA LEU A 402 -22.47 1.44 -15.37
C LEU A 402 -23.10 2.83 -15.47
N ASN A 403 -24.05 2.98 -16.40
CA ASN A 403 -24.96 4.10 -16.40
C ASN A 403 -25.88 3.93 -15.19
N PHE A 404 -25.35 4.19 -13.98
CA PHE A 404 -26.12 4.18 -12.74
C PHE A 404 -27.21 5.24 -12.71
N PHE A 405 -27.14 6.21 -13.63
CA PHE A 405 -28.11 7.28 -13.71
C PHE A 405 -28.59 7.41 -15.15
N ASP A 406 -29.69 6.77 -15.47
CA ASP A 406 -30.49 7.16 -16.62
C ASP A 406 -31.31 8.39 -16.24
N PHE A 407 -30.79 9.58 -16.56
CA PHE A 407 -31.49 10.85 -16.40
C PHE A 407 -32.53 11.09 -17.48
N SER A 408 -32.98 10.06 -18.21
CA SER A 408 -34.11 10.22 -19.12
C SER A 408 -35.32 10.68 -18.33
N SER A 409 -36.04 11.66 -18.86
CA SER A 409 -37.18 12.33 -18.23
C SER A 409 -38.31 11.37 -17.79
N ASN A 410 -38.28 10.14 -18.21
CA ASN A 410 -39.26 9.11 -17.89
C ASN A 410 -38.92 8.26 -16.64
N SER A 411 -37.72 8.40 -16.07
CA SER A 411 -37.29 7.65 -14.87
C SER A 411 -37.36 8.47 -13.58
N ILE A 412 -37.50 9.79 -13.68
CA ILE A 412 -37.64 10.67 -12.52
C ILE A 412 -39.07 10.57 -11.98
N GLY A 413 -39.26 9.85 -10.90
CA GLY A 413 -40.56 9.73 -10.23
C GLY A 413 -41.08 8.30 -10.03
N LYS A 414 -40.33 7.27 -10.42
CA LYS A 414 -40.69 5.90 -10.07
C LYS A 414 -40.14 5.54 -8.68
N GLU A 415 -41.02 5.11 -7.79
CA GLU A 415 -40.70 4.67 -6.42
C GLU A 415 -39.64 3.58 -6.34
N ASP A 416 -39.35 2.90 -7.46
CA ASP A 416 -38.35 1.84 -7.56
C ASP A 416 -36.89 2.33 -7.48
N LEU A 417 -36.61 3.65 -7.62
CA LEU A 417 -35.27 4.23 -7.49
C LEU A 417 -34.70 4.16 -6.04
N TYR A 418 -35.55 3.92 -5.05
CA TYR A 418 -35.17 3.84 -3.64
C TYR A 418 -35.23 2.45 -3.04
N ARG A 419 -35.59 1.43 -3.80
CA ARG A 419 -35.39 0.08 -3.29
C ARG A 419 -33.89 -0.22 -3.31
N PRO A 420 -33.25 -0.42 -2.12
CA PRO A 420 -31.91 -0.98 -2.12
C PRO A 420 -32.00 -2.29 -2.93
N PRO A 421 -31.04 -2.56 -3.82
CA PRO A 421 -31.02 -3.85 -4.50
C PRO A 421 -31.17 -4.90 -3.39
N ASN A 422 -32.02 -5.92 -3.60
CA ASN A 422 -32.09 -7.05 -2.69
C ASN A 422 -30.68 -7.56 -2.52
N LEU A 423 -30.02 -7.13 -1.44
CA LEU A 423 -28.71 -7.62 -1.05
C LEU A 423 -28.96 -9.07 -0.65
N ASN A 424 -28.93 -9.96 -1.64
CA ASN A 424 -28.85 -11.38 -1.34
C ASN A 424 -27.59 -11.55 -0.52
N VAL A 425 -27.76 -11.85 0.76
CA VAL A 425 -26.66 -12.13 1.67
C VAL A 425 -26.00 -13.38 1.12
N VAL A 426 -24.81 -13.20 0.55
CA VAL A 426 -24.00 -14.31 0.00
C VAL A 426 -23.73 -15.29 1.13
N SER A 427 -24.13 -16.54 0.96
CA SER A 427 -23.86 -17.61 1.91
C SER A 427 -22.54 -18.33 1.58
N SER A 428 -21.99 -19.07 2.56
CA SER A 428 -20.82 -19.93 2.30
C SER A 428 -21.08 -20.93 1.15
N LYS A 429 -22.30 -21.47 1.06
CA LYS A 429 -22.69 -22.40 -0.02
C LYS A 429 -22.64 -21.76 -1.41
N ASP A 430 -22.94 -20.46 -1.53
CA ASP A 430 -22.86 -19.76 -2.81
C ASP A 430 -21.40 -19.57 -3.23
N LEU A 431 -20.52 -19.27 -2.29
CA LEU A 431 -19.10 -19.16 -2.54
C LEU A 431 -18.45 -20.52 -2.88
N ASP A 432 -18.87 -21.60 -2.22
CA ASP A 432 -18.41 -22.96 -2.53
C ASP A 432 -18.82 -23.36 -3.97
N LYS A 433 -20.05 -23.04 -4.40
CA LYS A 433 -20.49 -23.28 -5.79
C LYS A 433 -19.61 -22.56 -6.81
N ILE A 434 -19.31 -21.27 -6.57
CA ILE A 434 -18.43 -20.50 -7.45
C ILE A 434 -17.06 -21.17 -7.55
N TYR A 435 -16.51 -21.56 -6.41
CA TYR A 435 -15.21 -22.24 -6.37
C TYR A 435 -15.23 -23.56 -7.16
N ASP A 436 -16.22 -24.41 -6.92
CA ASP A 436 -16.36 -25.70 -7.58
C ASP A 436 -16.58 -25.57 -9.10
N GLU A 437 -17.26 -24.51 -9.55
CA GLU A 437 -17.43 -24.22 -10.98
C GLU A 437 -16.10 -23.81 -11.62
N VAL A 438 -15.32 -22.95 -10.95
CA VAL A 438 -14.01 -22.53 -11.42
C VAL A 438 -13.05 -23.73 -11.47
N GLU A 439 -13.03 -24.56 -10.43
CA GLU A 439 -12.18 -25.74 -10.36
C GLU A 439 -12.52 -26.74 -11.47
N ARG A 440 -13.80 -27.04 -11.67
CA ARG A 440 -14.27 -27.90 -12.79
C ARG A 440 -13.90 -27.31 -14.14
N TYR A 441 -14.05 -26.01 -14.34
CA TYR A 441 -13.70 -25.35 -15.59
C TYR A 441 -12.22 -25.49 -15.91
N VAL A 442 -11.34 -25.23 -14.94
CA VAL A 442 -9.88 -25.28 -15.12
C VAL A 442 -9.37 -26.73 -15.22
N SER A 443 -9.95 -27.66 -14.48
CA SER A 443 -9.58 -29.07 -14.51
C SER A 443 -10.11 -29.80 -15.75
N SER A 444 -11.00 -29.18 -16.53
CA SER A 444 -11.55 -29.84 -17.70
C SER A 444 -10.55 -29.91 -18.85
N TYR A 445 -10.43 -31.08 -19.46
CA TYR A 445 -9.62 -31.30 -20.66
C TYR A 445 -9.95 -30.31 -21.79
N ASN A 446 -11.24 -29.96 -21.94
CA ASN A 446 -11.70 -29.00 -22.93
C ASN A 446 -11.13 -27.58 -22.70
N PHE A 447 -10.80 -27.21 -21.48
CA PHE A 447 -10.19 -25.93 -21.15
C PHE A 447 -8.78 -25.81 -21.77
N LEU A 448 -7.89 -26.74 -21.48
CA LEU A 448 -6.51 -26.72 -22.01
C LEU A 448 -6.51 -26.76 -23.54
N LYS A 449 -7.33 -27.59 -24.14
CA LYS A 449 -7.51 -27.70 -25.59
C LYS A 449 -8.05 -26.40 -26.20
N LYS A 450 -9.08 -25.80 -25.58
CA LYS A 450 -9.69 -24.54 -26.02
C LYS A 450 -8.71 -23.37 -25.91
N THR A 451 -7.96 -23.28 -24.82
CA THR A 451 -6.95 -22.23 -24.60
C THR A 451 -5.86 -22.28 -25.66
N PHE A 452 -5.37 -23.47 -25.96
CA PHE A 452 -4.36 -23.67 -26.99
C PHE A 452 -4.89 -23.37 -28.40
N PHE A 453 -6.12 -23.83 -28.72
CA PHE A 453 -6.76 -23.62 -30.03
C PHE A 453 -7.07 -22.13 -30.28
N LEU A 454 -7.59 -21.42 -29.31
CA LEU A 454 -7.92 -20.00 -29.44
C LEU A 454 -6.66 -19.17 -29.76
N ARG A 455 -5.54 -19.41 -29.07
CA ARG A 455 -4.29 -18.71 -29.32
C ARG A 455 -3.70 -19.02 -30.68
N ASN A 456 -3.79 -20.26 -31.16
CA ASN A 456 -3.22 -20.65 -32.44
C ASN A 456 -4.02 -20.15 -33.66
N ASN A 457 -5.31 -19.85 -33.49
CA ASN A 457 -6.19 -19.36 -34.55
C ASN A 457 -6.35 -17.84 -34.59
N GLU A 458 -5.73 -17.11 -33.64
CA GLU A 458 -5.74 -15.66 -33.70
C GLU A 458 -4.86 -15.11 -34.84
N PRO A 459 -5.26 -13.99 -35.49
CA PRO A 459 -4.41 -13.32 -36.47
C PRO A 459 -3.06 -12.97 -35.86
N ILE A 460 -2.00 -13.20 -36.63
CA ILE A 460 -0.59 -12.95 -36.23
C ILE A 460 -0.39 -11.52 -35.69
N THR A 461 -1.17 -10.56 -36.14
CA THR A 461 -1.17 -9.16 -35.65
C THR A 461 -1.57 -9.00 -34.18
N ARG A 462 -2.30 -9.96 -33.60
CA ARG A 462 -2.66 -10.00 -32.17
C ARG A 462 -1.81 -11.00 -31.37
N ARG A 463 -1.04 -11.85 -32.05
CA ARG A 463 -0.11 -12.82 -31.43
C ARG A 463 1.23 -12.19 -31.01
N ASN A 464 1.41 -10.90 -31.20
CA ASN A 464 2.71 -10.21 -31.11
C ASN A 464 3.24 -9.99 -29.69
N ASP A 465 2.91 -10.86 -28.73
CA ASP A 465 3.62 -10.91 -27.45
C ASP A 465 5.12 -11.16 -27.61
N TYR A 466 5.52 -11.87 -28.69
CA TYR A 466 6.91 -12.21 -28.97
C TYR A 466 7.75 -11.04 -29.52
N GLN A 467 7.12 -10.08 -30.19
CA GLN A 467 7.85 -8.97 -30.83
C GLN A 467 7.80 -7.65 -30.02
N ARG A 468 6.89 -7.56 -29.02
CA ARG A 468 6.63 -6.31 -28.31
C ARG A 468 7.73 -5.89 -27.35
N PHE A 469 8.47 -6.81 -26.80
CA PHE A 469 9.52 -6.50 -25.83
C PHE A 469 10.88 -6.27 -26.49
N GLY A 470 11.20 -6.90 -27.63
CA GLY A 470 12.49 -6.73 -28.28
C GLY A 470 13.67 -6.89 -27.32
N GLU A 471 14.59 -5.93 -27.32
CA GLU A 471 15.72 -5.90 -26.38
C GLU A 471 15.31 -5.77 -24.91
N LYS A 472 14.11 -5.23 -24.63
CA LYS A 472 13.55 -5.08 -23.29
C LYS A 472 13.16 -6.41 -22.65
N GLU A 473 13.14 -7.51 -23.40
CA GLU A 473 12.88 -8.86 -22.89
C GLU A 473 13.81 -9.25 -21.74
N LYS A 474 15.04 -8.77 -21.73
CA LYS A 474 16.04 -9.04 -20.68
C LYS A 474 15.62 -8.48 -19.31
N SER A 475 14.85 -7.40 -19.33
CA SER A 475 14.36 -6.73 -18.11
C SER A 475 12.97 -7.20 -17.69
N ARG A 476 12.36 -8.16 -18.40
CA ARG A 476 11.03 -8.67 -18.10
C ARG A 476 11.04 -9.62 -16.90
N TRP A 477 10.52 -9.17 -15.79
CA TRP A 477 10.45 -9.89 -14.52
C TRP A 477 9.17 -10.72 -14.32
N PHE A 478 8.19 -10.58 -15.23
CA PHE A 478 6.88 -11.23 -15.13
C PHE A 478 6.66 -12.25 -16.26
N CYS A 479 5.75 -13.21 -16.03
CA CYS A 479 5.34 -14.22 -17.00
C CYS A 479 4.37 -13.66 -18.03
N VAL A 480 4.51 -14.13 -19.27
CA VAL A 480 3.53 -14.00 -20.35
C VAL A 480 3.26 -15.37 -20.97
N PHE A 481 2.30 -15.46 -21.88
CA PHE A 481 1.89 -16.74 -22.47
C PHE A 481 3.05 -17.58 -23.02
N LYS A 482 4.04 -16.97 -23.67
CA LYS A 482 5.20 -17.69 -24.22
C LYS A 482 6.02 -18.46 -23.17
N ASP A 483 6.00 -18.05 -21.90
CA ASP A 483 6.73 -18.73 -20.84
C ASP A 483 6.01 -20.03 -20.41
N VAL A 484 4.70 -20.10 -20.56
CA VAL A 484 3.86 -21.27 -20.22
C VAL A 484 3.49 -22.11 -21.44
N GLU A 485 3.59 -21.59 -22.66
CA GLU A 485 3.26 -22.29 -23.90
C GLU A 485 3.98 -23.64 -24.06
N PRO A 486 5.30 -23.76 -23.76
CA PRO A 486 5.98 -25.06 -23.83
C PRO A 486 5.38 -26.10 -22.89
N LEU A 487 4.97 -25.69 -21.68
CA LEU A 487 4.29 -26.56 -20.71
C LEU A 487 2.92 -26.98 -21.27
N LEU A 488 2.12 -26.04 -21.75
CA LEU A 488 0.80 -26.33 -22.30
C LEU A 488 0.87 -27.24 -23.53
N LYS A 489 1.87 -27.07 -24.40
CA LYS A 489 2.12 -27.94 -25.54
C LYS A 489 2.43 -29.38 -25.11
N LYS A 490 3.30 -29.55 -24.11
CA LYS A 490 3.63 -30.87 -23.56
C LYS A 490 2.42 -31.52 -22.90
N LEU A 491 1.67 -30.77 -22.10
CA LEU A 491 0.44 -31.24 -21.46
C LEU A 491 -0.60 -31.68 -22.52
N ASN A 492 -0.78 -30.92 -23.59
CA ASN A 492 -1.70 -31.27 -24.67
C ASN A 492 -1.24 -32.54 -25.42
N LEU A 493 0.07 -32.69 -25.68
CA LEU A 493 0.63 -33.90 -26.28
C LEU A 493 0.46 -35.12 -25.37
N LEU A 494 0.66 -34.98 -24.06
CA LEU A 494 0.48 -36.05 -23.10
C LEU A 494 -0.99 -36.45 -22.99
N VAL A 495 -1.92 -35.52 -23.05
CA VAL A 495 -3.37 -35.79 -23.00
C VAL A 495 -3.88 -36.42 -24.30
N VAL A 496 -3.33 -36.01 -25.45
CA VAL A 496 -3.69 -36.64 -26.74
C VAL A 496 -3.14 -38.06 -26.84
N ASN A 497 -2.01 -38.34 -26.20
CA ASN A 497 -1.38 -39.67 -26.19
C ASN A 497 -1.73 -40.52 -24.95
N SER A 498 -2.60 -40.01 -24.04
CA SER A 498 -2.86 -40.60 -22.72
C SER A 498 -3.73 -41.86 -22.70
N MET A 499 -3.50 -42.77 -23.64
CA MET A 499 -3.87 -44.17 -23.46
C MET A 499 -2.68 -45.03 -22.93
N ASP A 500 -1.57 -44.40 -22.57
CA ASP A 500 -0.35 -45.09 -22.11
C ASP A 500 0.08 -44.63 -20.69
N GLU A 501 0.35 -45.58 -19.81
CA GLU A 501 0.83 -45.34 -18.41
C GLU A 501 2.15 -44.52 -18.32
N ASN A 502 2.90 -44.45 -19.43
CA ASN A 502 4.14 -43.64 -19.51
C ASN A 502 3.89 -42.12 -19.54
N SER A 503 2.74 -41.67 -19.99
CA SER A 503 2.42 -40.24 -20.08
C SER A 503 2.21 -39.57 -18.72
N ASP A 504 1.70 -40.33 -17.74
CA ASP A 504 1.51 -39.87 -16.36
C ASP A 504 2.84 -39.59 -15.64
N ASN A 505 3.88 -40.40 -15.93
CA ASN A 505 5.20 -40.23 -15.36
C ASN A 505 5.95 -39.02 -15.96
N GLU A 506 5.82 -38.78 -17.27
CA GLU A 506 6.39 -37.58 -17.91
C GLU A 506 5.69 -36.29 -17.44
N TYR A 507 4.38 -36.33 -17.22
CA TYR A 507 3.64 -35.20 -16.66
C TYR A 507 4.11 -34.88 -15.24
N LYS A 508 4.19 -35.87 -14.35
CA LYS A 508 4.68 -35.71 -12.99
C LYS A 508 6.08 -35.14 -12.97
N LYS A 509 6.99 -35.68 -13.79
CA LYS A 509 8.37 -35.19 -13.88
C LYS A 509 8.46 -33.74 -14.36
N LEU A 510 7.60 -33.34 -15.32
CA LEU A 510 7.55 -31.96 -15.82
C LEU A 510 7.09 -30.99 -14.74
N ILE A 511 6.06 -31.35 -13.96
CA ILE A 511 5.57 -30.54 -12.85
C ILE A 511 6.63 -30.47 -11.75
N GLU A 512 7.28 -31.58 -11.42
CA GLU A 512 8.37 -31.62 -10.42
C GLU A 512 9.55 -30.72 -10.81
N ASP A 513 9.95 -30.68 -12.09
CA ASP A 513 10.98 -29.80 -12.59
C ASP A 513 10.61 -28.32 -12.44
N PHE A 514 9.36 -27.94 -12.75
CA PHE A 514 8.87 -26.58 -12.57
C PHE A 514 8.77 -26.19 -11.10
N GLU A 515 8.29 -27.10 -10.24
CA GLU A 515 8.25 -26.88 -8.80
C GLU A 515 9.65 -26.76 -8.19
N ALA A 516 10.62 -27.56 -8.68
CA ALA A 516 12.01 -27.48 -8.22
C ALA A 516 12.61 -26.11 -8.54
N LYS A 517 12.41 -25.58 -9.76
CA LYS A 517 12.83 -24.24 -10.15
C LYS A 517 12.16 -23.16 -9.29
N THR A 518 10.87 -23.29 -9.03
CA THR A 518 10.10 -22.39 -8.20
C THR A 518 10.61 -22.41 -6.74
N ARG A 519 10.88 -23.61 -6.19
CA ARG A 519 11.48 -23.78 -4.86
C ARG A 519 12.89 -23.20 -4.79
N GLN A 520 13.69 -23.34 -5.86
CA GLN A 520 15.02 -22.74 -5.91
C GLN A 520 14.92 -21.21 -5.91
N LYS A 521 14.06 -20.63 -6.73
CA LYS A 521 13.82 -19.19 -6.75
C LYS A 521 13.39 -18.65 -5.39
N LYS A 522 12.51 -19.37 -4.68
CA LYS A 522 12.09 -18.97 -3.33
C LYS A 522 13.24 -18.99 -2.35
N ARG A 523 14.15 -19.97 -2.45
CA ARG A 523 15.37 -20.03 -1.63
C ARG A 523 16.33 -18.88 -1.95
N ASP A 524 16.57 -18.62 -3.23
CA ASP A 524 17.46 -17.55 -3.67
C ASP A 524 16.92 -16.18 -3.25
N TRP A 525 15.63 -15.97 -3.39
CA TRP A 525 14.95 -14.78 -2.91
C TRP A 525 15.05 -14.64 -1.38
N ALA A 526 14.80 -15.69 -0.62
CA ALA A 526 14.95 -15.69 0.83
C ALA A 526 16.39 -15.38 1.27
N ILE A 527 17.41 -15.94 0.60
CA ILE A 527 18.83 -15.65 0.87
C ILE A 527 19.14 -14.19 0.55
N GLN A 528 18.68 -13.70 -0.58
CA GLN A 528 18.89 -12.32 -1.03
C GLN A 528 18.28 -11.30 -0.05
N TYR A 529 17.14 -11.62 0.57
CA TYR A 529 16.42 -10.75 1.51
C TYR A 529 16.79 -10.96 2.97
N GLN A 530 17.28 -12.16 3.35
CA GLN A 530 17.60 -12.50 4.74
C GLN A 530 18.97 -12.00 5.20
N ASN A 531 19.92 -11.74 4.28
CA ASN A 531 21.29 -11.35 4.60
C ASN A 531 21.54 -9.85 4.49
N VAL A 532 20.52 -9.01 4.70
CA VAL A 532 20.69 -7.56 4.66
C VAL A 532 21.17 -7.05 5.99
N ASP A 533 22.44 -6.68 6.06
CA ASP A 533 22.96 -5.82 7.13
C ASP A 533 22.56 -4.36 6.82
N LEU A 534 21.43 -3.94 7.35
CA LEU A 534 20.84 -2.59 7.16
C LEU A 534 21.52 -1.50 7.99
N ARG A 535 22.67 -1.79 8.64
CA ARG A 535 23.36 -0.87 9.55
C ARG A 535 23.98 0.35 8.86
N ARG A 536 23.81 0.55 7.55
CA ARG A 536 24.61 1.53 6.79
C ARG A 536 23.86 2.48 5.84
N SER A 537 22.55 2.57 5.84
CA SER A 537 21.90 3.46 4.87
C SER A 537 20.97 4.49 5.53
N THR A 538 21.55 5.61 5.89
CA THR A 538 20.81 6.87 6.08
C THR A 538 21.04 7.72 4.85
N VAL A 539 19.99 8.02 4.09
CA VAL A 539 20.07 8.91 2.93
C VAL A 539 19.68 10.31 3.38
N ILE A 540 20.59 11.27 3.18
CA ILE A 540 20.35 12.70 3.40
C ILE A 540 20.09 13.32 2.03
N TYR A 541 18.91 13.93 1.84
CA TYR A 541 18.53 14.66 0.65
C TYR A 541 18.63 16.18 0.83
#